data_d06ec14c4ca6ec8acf20dd5f5b76e478
#
_entry.id   d06ec14c4ca6ec8acf20dd5f5b76e478
#
_cell.length_a   1.000
_cell.length_b   1.000
_cell.length_c   1.000
_cell.angle_alpha   90.00
_cell.angle_beta   90.00
_cell.angle_gamma   90.00
#
_symmetry.space_group_name_H-M   'P 1'
#
loop_
_entity.id
_entity.type
_entity.pdbx_description
1 polymer ?
#
loop_
_entity_poly.entity_id
_entity_poly.type
_entity_poly.pdbx_seq_one_letter_code
_entity_poly.pdbx_strand_id
1 'polypeptide(L)'
;MQVKSVTSADLSSTYCCMKETPPSVSWADYVPKSREWFIANLGEHIEGYHLLDGDKVVGFIYWATSENALVPYETESKVACIYCTELLRDYMHKGHGRMMLDYMKNDLKRQGFKGIMVDASDFKEWMHYEQFVKQRFRVIKEHAPFKLMYFPLTKEVVNVKLIDLNYKPSKDKVEITLFSNFACPVSAYMYDLFNKVACSFGDEVKVVDINGSLASVRKYGTTDPLINGKIKIFGPASEETIRKAIQEEIDQFKRAV
;
A
#
# COMPACT_ATOMS: atom_id res chain seq x y z
N MET A 1 -6.89 11.72 -24.02
CA MET A 1 -6.81 11.02 -22.72
C MET A 1 -7.94 10.03 -22.59
N GLN A 2 -7.63 8.78 -22.25
CA GLN A 2 -8.60 7.70 -22.06
C GLN A 2 -8.31 6.95 -20.77
N VAL A 3 -9.35 6.59 -20.02
CA VAL A 3 -9.22 5.67 -18.88
C VAL A 3 -9.73 4.30 -19.30
N LYS A 4 -9.00 3.24 -18.98
CA LYS A 4 -9.43 1.86 -19.22
C LYS A 4 -9.10 0.95 -18.04
N SER A 5 -9.87 -0.13 -17.89
CA SER A 5 -9.54 -1.20 -16.95
C SER A 5 -8.25 -1.91 -17.35
N VAL A 6 -7.45 -2.29 -16.37
CA VAL A 6 -6.24 -3.08 -16.56
C VAL A 6 -6.62 -4.53 -16.84
N THR A 7 -5.98 -5.11 -17.83
CA THR A 7 -6.12 -6.52 -18.21
C THR A 7 -4.74 -7.19 -18.23
N SER A 8 -4.69 -8.48 -18.42
CA SER A 8 -3.42 -9.21 -18.56
C SER A 8 -2.53 -8.70 -19.70
N ALA A 9 -3.10 -8.06 -20.73
CA ALA A 9 -2.34 -7.46 -21.83
C ALA A 9 -1.63 -6.15 -21.42
N ASP A 10 -2.04 -5.52 -20.32
CA ASP A 10 -1.54 -4.20 -19.89
C ASP A 10 -0.40 -4.27 -18.85
N LEU A 11 -0.04 -5.47 -18.41
CA LEU A 11 0.86 -5.69 -17.28
C LEU A 11 2.28 -5.12 -17.51
N SER A 12 2.77 -5.10 -18.75
CA SER A 12 4.05 -4.47 -19.09
C SER A 12 4.07 -2.96 -18.82
N SER A 13 2.91 -2.33 -18.72
CA SER A 13 2.74 -0.89 -18.52
C SER A 13 2.39 -0.49 -17.06
N THR A 14 2.33 -1.46 -16.13
CA THR A 14 2.08 -1.19 -14.72
C THR A 14 3.22 -0.38 -14.08
N TYR A 15 2.91 0.31 -12.99
CA TYR A 15 3.87 1.09 -12.18
C TYR A 15 4.58 2.20 -12.95
N CYS A 16 3.84 2.98 -13.74
CA CYS A 16 4.41 4.09 -14.50
C CYS A 16 5.08 5.15 -13.61
N CYS A 17 4.70 5.24 -12.32
CA CYS A 17 5.33 6.10 -11.31
C CYS A 17 6.84 5.84 -11.17
N MET A 18 7.30 4.61 -11.38
CA MET A 18 8.72 4.26 -11.27
C MET A 18 9.60 4.92 -12.35
N LYS A 19 9.00 5.48 -13.41
CA LYS A 19 9.74 6.24 -14.43
C LYS A 19 10.23 7.60 -13.91
N GLU A 20 9.66 8.10 -12.83
CA GLU A 20 10.00 9.38 -12.21
C GLU A 20 10.79 9.22 -10.90
N THR A 21 11.18 8.00 -10.59
CA THR A 21 12.01 7.68 -9.42
C THR A 21 13.40 8.32 -9.59
N PRO A 22 13.93 9.00 -8.55
CA PRO A 22 15.28 9.53 -8.60
C PRO A 22 16.32 8.42 -8.89
N PRO A 23 17.37 8.69 -9.69
CA PRO A 23 18.39 7.69 -9.98
C PRO A 23 19.15 7.14 -8.76
N SER A 24 19.08 7.88 -7.63
CA SER A 24 19.72 7.50 -6.36
C SER A 24 19.00 6.38 -5.61
N VAL A 25 17.79 5.96 -6.05
CA VAL A 25 17.02 4.91 -5.41
C VAL A 25 16.67 3.79 -6.40
N SER A 26 16.81 2.56 -5.95
CA SER A 26 16.65 1.35 -6.78
C SER A 26 15.21 0.81 -6.84
N TRP A 27 14.18 1.63 -6.58
CA TRP A 27 12.81 1.14 -6.57
C TRP A 27 12.35 0.58 -7.92
N ALA A 28 12.84 1.18 -9.01
CA ALA A 28 12.52 0.73 -10.37
C ALA A 28 13.00 -0.70 -10.66
N ASP A 29 14.09 -1.15 -10.00
CA ASP A 29 14.64 -2.49 -10.16
C ASP A 29 13.69 -3.57 -9.61
N TYR A 30 12.74 -3.19 -8.75
CA TYR A 30 11.75 -4.09 -8.16
C TYR A 30 10.43 -4.18 -8.94
N VAL A 31 10.30 -3.44 -10.03
CA VAL A 31 9.12 -3.52 -10.91
C VAL A 31 8.86 -4.94 -11.43
N PRO A 32 9.85 -5.75 -11.86
CA PRO A 32 9.61 -7.14 -12.26
C PRO A 32 8.96 -7.97 -11.15
N LYS A 33 9.49 -7.92 -9.93
CA LYS A 33 8.96 -8.65 -8.76
C LYS A 33 7.50 -8.26 -8.45
N SER A 34 7.20 -6.97 -8.51
CA SER A 34 5.84 -6.48 -8.27
C SER A 34 4.89 -6.79 -9.42
N ARG A 35 5.36 -6.88 -10.66
CA ARG A 35 4.56 -7.34 -11.79
C ARG A 35 4.20 -8.81 -11.67
N GLU A 36 5.12 -9.66 -11.27
CA GLU A 36 4.83 -11.08 -11.01
C GLU A 36 3.72 -11.21 -9.96
N TRP A 37 3.82 -10.45 -8.87
CA TRP A 37 2.77 -10.39 -7.86
C TRP A 37 1.44 -9.89 -8.44
N PHE A 38 1.46 -8.82 -9.23
CA PHE A 38 0.27 -8.25 -9.88
C PHE A 38 -0.40 -9.27 -10.80
N ILE A 39 0.39 -9.97 -11.62
CA ILE A 39 -0.09 -11.03 -12.55
C ILE A 39 -0.80 -12.13 -11.76
N ALA A 40 -0.19 -12.60 -10.69
CA ALA A 40 -0.71 -13.70 -9.87
C ALA A 40 -2.00 -13.33 -9.10
N ASN A 41 -2.26 -12.03 -8.90
CA ASN A 41 -3.34 -11.53 -8.05
C ASN A 41 -4.41 -10.71 -8.80
N LEU A 42 -4.24 -10.50 -10.11
CA LEU A 42 -5.19 -9.73 -10.93
C LEU A 42 -6.55 -10.41 -10.96
N GLY A 43 -7.59 -9.64 -10.66
CA GLY A 43 -8.98 -10.13 -10.60
C GLY A 43 -9.37 -10.70 -9.23
N GLU A 44 -8.43 -10.91 -8.32
CA GLU A 44 -8.70 -11.35 -6.96
C GLU A 44 -8.27 -10.29 -5.93
N HIS A 45 -6.97 -10.11 -5.74
CA HIS A 45 -6.42 -9.19 -4.74
C HIS A 45 -6.04 -7.83 -5.30
N ILE A 46 -6.07 -7.65 -6.61
CA ILE A 46 -5.81 -6.37 -7.27
C ILE A 46 -6.60 -6.23 -8.57
N GLU A 47 -7.11 -5.03 -8.77
CA GLU A 47 -7.74 -4.51 -9.97
C GLU A 47 -7.08 -3.18 -10.33
N GLY A 48 -7.32 -2.66 -11.52
CA GLY A 48 -6.74 -1.38 -11.88
C GLY A 48 -7.43 -0.64 -13.02
N TYR A 49 -7.18 0.66 -13.04
CA TYR A 49 -7.45 1.54 -14.16
C TYR A 49 -6.17 2.23 -14.59
N HIS A 50 -5.93 2.30 -15.89
CA HIS A 50 -4.85 3.08 -16.48
C HIS A 50 -5.41 4.33 -17.17
N LEU A 51 -4.73 5.46 -16.99
CA LEU A 51 -4.91 6.64 -17.81
C LEU A 51 -3.90 6.62 -18.96
N LEU A 52 -4.40 6.76 -20.20
CA LEU A 52 -3.58 6.73 -21.39
C LEU A 52 -3.57 8.09 -22.09
N ASP A 53 -2.40 8.45 -22.60
CA ASP A 53 -2.18 9.47 -23.61
C ASP A 53 -1.66 8.77 -24.88
N GLY A 54 -2.54 8.57 -25.87
CA GLY A 54 -2.31 7.59 -26.92
C GLY A 54 -2.10 6.20 -26.32
N ASP A 55 -0.97 5.56 -26.62
CA ASP A 55 -0.62 4.24 -26.10
C ASP A 55 0.22 4.29 -24.80
N LYS A 56 0.56 5.50 -24.34
CA LYS A 56 1.39 5.68 -23.14
C LYS A 56 0.54 5.70 -21.89
N VAL A 57 0.82 4.82 -20.93
CA VAL A 57 0.25 4.91 -19.57
C VAL A 57 0.93 6.04 -18.82
N VAL A 58 0.12 7.01 -18.36
CA VAL A 58 0.55 8.24 -17.69
C VAL A 58 -0.02 8.40 -16.28
N GLY A 59 -0.90 7.49 -15.87
CA GLY A 59 -1.45 7.41 -14.52
C GLY A 59 -2.17 6.10 -14.27
N PHE A 60 -2.45 5.81 -13.02
CA PHE A 60 -3.18 4.60 -12.63
C PHE A 60 -3.94 4.77 -11.31
N ILE A 61 -4.93 3.92 -11.10
CA ILE A 61 -5.55 3.62 -9.81
C ILE A 61 -5.53 2.10 -9.65
N TYR A 62 -4.89 1.58 -8.58
CA TYR A 62 -4.95 0.17 -8.20
C TYR A 62 -5.80 -0.01 -6.96
N TRP A 63 -6.64 -1.01 -6.95
CA TRP A 63 -7.65 -1.23 -5.92
C TRP A 63 -8.02 -2.72 -5.84
N ALA A 64 -8.73 -3.11 -4.78
CA ALA A 64 -9.38 -4.41 -4.68
C ALA A 64 -10.77 -4.28 -4.04
N THR A 65 -11.58 -5.31 -4.15
CA THR A 65 -12.82 -5.39 -3.38
C THR A 65 -12.53 -5.59 -1.90
N SER A 66 -13.37 -5.07 -1.03
CA SER A 66 -13.20 -5.20 0.44
C SER A 66 -13.07 -6.63 0.92
N GLU A 67 -13.69 -7.58 0.21
CA GLU A 67 -13.61 -9.00 0.51
C GLU A 67 -12.19 -9.56 0.34
N ASN A 68 -11.45 -9.01 -0.62
CA ASN A 68 -10.15 -9.51 -1.09
C ASN A 68 -9.01 -8.52 -0.84
N ALA A 69 -9.31 -7.32 -0.36
CA ALA A 69 -8.32 -6.27 -0.17
C ALA A 69 -7.35 -6.60 0.97
N LEU A 70 -6.06 -6.45 0.70
CA LEU A 70 -4.97 -6.63 1.67
C LEU A 70 -4.76 -5.35 2.48
N VAL A 71 -5.78 -4.94 3.21
CA VAL A 71 -5.83 -3.70 3.99
C VAL A 71 -6.13 -3.98 5.47
N PRO A 72 -5.61 -3.17 6.43
CA PRO A 72 -5.75 -3.40 7.86
C PRO A 72 -7.12 -2.94 8.41
N TYR A 73 -8.18 -3.14 7.64
CA TYR A 73 -9.55 -2.88 8.09
C TYR A 73 -10.55 -3.83 7.44
N GLU A 74 -11.69 -3.97 8.06
CA GLU A 74 -12.83 -4.74 7.58
C GLU A 74 -14.01 -3.81 7.32
N THR A 75 -14.77 -4.10 6.28
CA THR A 75 -15.99 -3.38 5.92
C THR A 75 -16.96 -4.33 5.22
N GLU A 76 -18.16 -3.85 4.89
CA GLU A 76 -19.12 -4.63 4.13
C GLU A 76 -18.61 -4.96 2.73
N SER A 77 -19.23 -5.98 2.12
CA SER A 77 -18.98 -6.35 0.74
C SER A 77 -19.33 -5.22 -0.24
N LYS A 78 -18.74 -5.28 -1.42
CA LYS A 78 -18.95 -4.28 -2.48
C LYS A 78 -18.48 -2.87 -2.09
N VAL A 79 -17.40 -2.77 -1.36
CA VAL A 79 -16.62 -1.53 -1.19
C VAL A 79 -15.28 -1.70 -1.91
N ALA A 80 -14.88 -0.72 -2.71
CA ALA A 80 -13.58 -0.74 -3.37
C ALA A 80 -12.52 -0.09 -2.45
N CYS A 81 -11.41 -0.76 -2.24
CA CYS A 81 -10.30 -0.29 -1.42
C CYS A 81 -9.13 0.12 -2.33
N ILE A 82 -8.86 1.42 -2.45
CA ILE A 82 -7.73 1.93 -3.23
C ILE A 82 -6.43 1.62 -2.49
N TYR A 83 -5.50 0.95 -3.17
CA TYR A 83 -4.13 0.73 -2.69
C TYR A 83 -3.20 1.88 -3.04
N CYS A 84 -3.28 2.33 -4.30
CA CYS A 84 -2.42 3.38 -4.81
C CYS A 84 -3.07 4.08 -6.00
N THR A 85 -2.82 5.37 -6.11
CA THR A 85 -3.11 6.16 -7.32
C THR A 85 -1.97 7.09 -7.60
N GLU A 86 -1.57 7.17 -8.85
CA GLU A 86 -0.47 8.03 -9.26
C GLU A 86 -0.72 8.62 -10.64
N LEU A 87 -0.10 9.76 -10.88
CA LEU A 87 -0.13 10.47 -12.14
C LEU A 87 1.25 11.06 -12.40
N LEU A 88 1.81 10.83 -13.58
CA LEU A 88 3.11 11.40 -13.95
C LEU A 88 3.06 12.94 -13.85
N ARG A 89 4.16 13.56 -13.43
CA ARG A 89 4.26 15.00 -13.10
C ARG A 89 3.76 15.90 -14.21
N ASP A 90 4.12 15.59 -15.46
CA ASP A 90 3.69 16.36 -16.64
C ASP A 90 2.16 16.38 -16.84
N TYR A 91 1.44 15.49 -16.20
CA TYR A 91 -0.01 15.34 -16.28
C TYR A 91 -0.75 15.83 -15.05
N MET A 92 -0.03 16.23 -14.00
CA MET A 92 -0.61 16.78 -12.77
C MET A 92 -1.23 18.16 -13.01
N HIS A 93 -2.14 18.57 -12.13
CA HIS A 93 -2.82 19.87 -12.12
C HIS A 93 -3.63 20.22 -13.39
N LYS A 94 -3.88 19.24 -14.27
CA LYS A 94 -4.65 19.37 -15.53
C LYS A 94 -6.04 18.72 -15.46
N GLY A 95 -6.48 18.32 -14.27
CA GLY A 95 -7.77 17.64 -14.06
C GLY A 95 -7.76 16.13 -14.29
N HIS A 96 -6.63 15.54 -14.70
CA HIS A 96 -6.54 14.12 -15.06
C HIS A 96 -6.77 13.18 -13.89
N GLY A 97 -6.29 13.51 -12.68
CA GLY A 97 -6.56 12.71 -11.47
C GLY A 97 -8.06 12.66 -11.14
N ARG A 98 -8.76 13.80 -11.33
CA ARG A 98 -10.22 13.84 -11.20
C ARG A 98 -10.90 12.96 -12.25
N MET A 99 -10.45 13.03 -13.50
CA MET A 99 -10.98 12.20 -14.59
C MET A 99 -10.87 10.70 -14.28
N MET A 100 -9.74 10.23 -13.77
CA MET A 100 -9.55 8.84 -13.35
C MET A 100 -10.51 8.44 -12.23
N LEU A 101 -10.61 9.25 -11.18
CA LEU A 101 -11.50 8.97 -10.05
C LEU A 101 -12.98 9.02 -10.46
N ASP A 102 -13.38 9.95 -11.32
CA ASP A 102 -14.76 10.02 -11.81
C ASP A 102 -15.09 8.82 -12.69
N TYR A 103 -14.14 8.34 -13.51
CA TYR A 103 -14.29 7.09 -14.24
C TYR A 103 -14.50 5.90 -13.28
N MET A 104 -13.64 5.73 -12.29
CA MET A 104 -13.74 4.68 -11.27
C MET A 104 -15.10 4.74 -10.55
N LYS A 105 -15.53 5.93 -10.09
CA LYS A 105 -16.82 6.12 -9.41
C LYS A 105 -18.00 5.66 -10.27
N ASN A 106 -18.00 6.05 -11.55
CA ASN A 106 -19.07 5.71 -12.48
C ASN A 106 -19.07 4.21 -12.81
N ASP A 107 -17.92 3.63 -13.00
CA ASP A 107 -17.77 2.21 -13.31
C ASP A 107 -18.20 1.32 -12.13
N LEU A 108 -17.67 1.59 -10.94
CA LEU A 108 -18.02 0.86 -9.72
C LEU A 108 -19.50 1.01 -9.34
N LYS A 109 -20.09 2.21 -9.59
CA LYS A 109 -21.52 2.40 -9.37
C LYS A 109 -22.36 1.52 -10.30
N ARG A 110 -21.98 1.35 -11.58
CA ARG A 110 -22.64 0.42 -12.50
C ARG A 110 -22.52 -1.03 -12.08
N GLN A 111 -21.40 -1.39 -11.43
CA GLN A 111 -21.16 -2.73 -10.89
C GLN A 111 -21.84 -2.98 -9.54
N GLY A 112 -22.58 -1.98 -9.00
CA GLY A 112 -23.32 -2.11 -7.75
C GLY A 112 -22.48 -1.99 -6.49
N PHE A 113 -21.31 -1.31 -6.57
CA PHE A 113 -20.51 -1.01 -5.38
C PHE A 113 -21.21 0.04 -4.50
N LYS A 114 -21.04 -0.10 -3.18
CA LYS A 114 -21.60 0.80 -2.16
C LYS A 114 -20.77 2.07 -1.99
N GLY A 115 -19.46 1.95 -2.15
CA GLY A 115 -18.54 3.07 -1.96
C GLY A 115 -17.09 2.72 -2.28
N ILE A 116 -16.23 3.72 -2.08
CA ILE A 116 -14.79 3.64 -2.30
C ILE A 116 -14.09 4.08 -1.02
N MET A 117 -13.16 3.27 -0.54
CA MET A 117 -12.26 3.56 0.57
C MET A 117 -10.83 3.79 0.09
N VAL A 118 -10.13 4.62 0.81
CA VAL A 118 -8.69 4.82 0.64
C VAL A 118 -8.06 5.12 1.99
N ASP A 119 -6.92 4.51 2.26
CA ASP A 119 -6.07 4.86 3.39
C ASP A 119 -5.06 5.91 2.91
N ALA A 120 -5.45 7.17 3.07
CA ALA A 120 -4.69 8.31 2.61
C ALA A 120 -3.70 8.78 3.69
N SER A 121 -2.58 9.34 3.28
CA SER A 121 -1.49 9.72 4.18
C SER A 121 -1.47 11.22 4.50
N ASP A 122 -0.73 11.59 5.55
CA ASP A 122 -0.33 12.96 5.84
C ASP A 122 0.96 13.37 5.07
N PHE A 123 1.56 12.45 4.30
CA PHE A 123 2.76 12.71 3.50
C PHE A 123 2.40 13.42 2.19
N LYS A 124 3.00 14.58 1.95
CA LYS A 124 2.66 15.44 0.78
C LYS A 124 2.93 14.77 -0.57
N GLU A 125 3.94 13.92 -0.63
CA GLU A 125 4.40 13.29 -1.87
C GLU A 125 3.75 11.94 -2.16
N TRP A 126 2.92 11.42 -1.27
CA TRP A 126 2.30 10.10 -1.47
C TRP A 126 0.88 10.03 -0.93
N MET A 127 -0.10 9.86 -1.82
CA MET A 127 -1.51 9.63 -1.47
C MET A 127 -2.06 10.62 -0.42
N HIS A 128 -1.65 11.91 -0.52
CA HIS A 128 -1.98 12.91 0.49
C HIS A 128 -3.51 13.12 0.60
N TYR A 129 -4.03 13.07 1.83
CA TYR A 129 -5.48 13.05 2.10
C TYR A 129 -6.24 14.24 1.50
N GLU A 130 -5.64 15.45 1.41
CA GLU A 130 -6.29 16.61 0.82
C GLU A 130 -6.69 16.42 -0.65
N GLN A 131 -5.96 15.61 -1.39
CA GLN A 131 -6.31 15.29 -2.78
C GLN A 131 -7.66 14.57 -2.83
N PHE A 132 -7.92 13.68 -1.88
CA PHE A 132 -9.18 12.95 -1.77
C PHE A 132 -10.31 13.82 -1.21
N VAL A 133 -10.01 14.74 -0.27
CA VAL A 133 -11.00 15.75 0.20
C VAL A 133 -11.51 16.59 -0.97
N LYS A 134 -10.63 17.05 -1.86
CA LYS A 134 -11.00 17.78 -3.08
C LYS A 134 -11.89 16.95 -4.02
N GLN A 135 -11.82 15.62 -3.93
CA GLN A 135 -12.65 14.66 -4.66
C GLN A 135 -13.89 14.19 -3.86
N ARG A 136 -14.22 14.90 -2.76
CA ARG A 136 -15.37 14.67 -1.88
C ARG A 136 -15.34 13.38 -1.06
N PHE A 137 -14.16 12.79 -0.88
CA PHE A 137 -13.98 11.77 0.15
C PHE A 137 -14.07 12.41 1.53
N ARG A 138 -14.59 11.68 2.50
CA ARG A 138 -14.70 12.12 3.91
C ARG A 138 -13.80 11.25 4.77
N VAL A 139 -13.08 11.85 5.69
CA VAL A 139 -12.38 11.12 6.74
C VAL A 139 -13.41 10.42 7.62
N ILE A 140 -13.27 9.11 7.78
CA ILE A 140 -14.15 8.30 8.63
C ILE A 140 -13.43 7.74 9.85
N LYS A 141 -12.10 7.58 9.76
CA LYS A 141 -11.22 7.26 10.90
C LYS A 141 -9.83 7.87 10.70
N GLU A 142 -9.22 8.25 11.81
CA GLU A 142 -7.83 8.70 11.85
C GLU A 142 -6.98 7.66 12.61
N HIS A 143 -5.85 7.29 12.03
CA HIS A 143 -4.85 6.40 12.61
C HIS A 143 -3.46 6.82 12.12
N ALA A 144 -2.94 7.89 12.69
CA ALA A 144 -1.72 8.54 12.25
C ALA A 144 -0.59 7.58 11.88
N PRO A 145 0.13 7.80 10.77
CA PRO A 145 0.09 8.97 9.89
C PRO A 145 -0.96 8.89 8.77
N PHE A 146 -1.97 8.04 8.91
CA PHE A 146 -2.99 7.78 7.89
C PHE A 146 -4.38 8.27 8.32
N LYS A 147 -5.21 8.50 7.31
CA LYS A 147 -6.63 8.82 7.43
C LYS A 147 -7.43 7.90 6.51
N LEU A 148 -8.22 7.03 7.11
CA LEU A 148 -9.15 6.22 6.34
C LEU A 148 -10.29 7.09 5.85
N MET A 149 -10.44 7.18 4.53
CA MET A 149 -11.39 8.05 3.87
C MET A 149 -12.39 7.24 3.05
N TYR A 150 -13.60 7.77 2.93
CA TYR A 150 -14.70 7.12 2.25
C TYR A 150 -15.43 8.06 1.28
N PHE A 151 -15.79 7.53 0.11
CA PHE A 151 -16.68 8.15 -0.86
C PHE A 151 -17.89 7.24 -1.09
N PRO A 152 -19.14 7.67 -0.76
CA PRO A 152 -20.33 6.88 -0.97
C PRO A 152 -20.75 6.86 -2.45
N LEU A 153 -21.05 5.69 -2.98
CA LEU A 153 -21.66 5.51 -4.30
C LEU A 153 -23.17 5.28 -4.20
N THR A 154 -23.64 4.88 -3.02
CA THR A 154 -25.07 4.67 -2.70
C THR A 154 -25.44 5.44 -1.43
N LYS A 155 -26.70 5.35 -1.02
CA LYS A 155 -27.17 5.90 0.26
C LYS A 155 -27.01 4.94 1.45
N GLU A 156 -26.52 3.74 1.21
CA GLU A 156 -26.28 2.76 2.25
C GLU A 156 -25.18 3.23 3.20
N VAL A 157 -25.35 2.99 4.47
CA VAL A 157 -24.33 3.22 5.49
C VAL A 157 -23.33 2.08 5.41
N VAL A 158 -22.05 2.40 5.34
CA VAL A 158 -20.96 1.43 5.35
C VAL A 158 -20.24 1.54 6.68
N ASN A 159 -20.17 0.43 7.41
CA ASN A 159 -19.42 0.33 8.66
C ASN A 159 -17.98 -0.09 8.35
N VAL A 160 -17.06 0.39 9.16
CA VAL A 160 -15.64 0.02 9.05
C VAL A 160 -15.07 -0.25 10.44
N LYS A 161 -14.28 -1.30 10.51
CA LYS A 161 -13.52 -1.68 11.69
C LYS A 161 -12.05 -1.78 11.33
N LEU A 162 -11.19 -0.98 11.97
CA LEU A 162 -9.75 -1.17 11.89
C LEU A 162 -9.39 -2.49 12.59
N ILE A 163 -8.44 -3.20 12.01
CA ILE A 163 -7.85 -4.39 12.62
C ILE A 163 -6.65 -3.92 13.43
N ASP A 164 -6.71 -4.10 14.73
CA ASP A 164 -5.61 -3.72 15.61
C ASP A 164 -4.37 -4.56 15.32
N LEU A 165 -3.20 -3.94 15.43
CA LEU A 165 -1.94 -4.66 15.34
C LEU A 165 -1.89 -5.73 16.43
N ASN A 166 -1.90 -6.99 16.00
CA ASN A 166 -1.91 -8.15 16.88
C ASN A 166 -0.77 -9.11 16.53
N TYR A 167 0.45 -8.67 16.80
CA TYR A 167 1.64 -9.49 16.63
C TYR A 167 2.44 -9.53 17.94
N LYS A 168 2.87 -10.73 18.34
CA LYS A 168 3.71 -10.93 19.53
C LYS A 168 5.05 -11.47 19.08
N PRO A 169 6.14 -10.70 19.19
CA PRO A 169 7.47 -11.15 18.82
C PRO A 169 8.00 -12.21 19.81
N SER A 170 9.08 -12.86 19.41
CA SER A 170 9.87 -13.73 20.29
C SER A 170 10.32 -12.97 21.55
N LYS A 171 10.47 -13.71 22.65
CA LYS A 171 11.01 -13.15 23.90
C LYS A 171 12.52 -13.36 24.05
N ASP A 172 13.13 -14.11 23.14
CA ASP A 172 14.53 -14.51 23.25
C ASP A 172 15.50 -13.55 22.58
N LYS A 173 15.03 -12.88 21.52
CA LYS A 173 15.82 -11.93 20.70
C LYS A 173 14.90 -10.84 20.12
N VAL A 174 15.50 -9.74 19.73
CA VAL A 174 14.77 -8.73 18.90
C VAL A 174 14.35 -9.39 17.59
N GLU A 175 13.10 -9.27 17.23
CA GLU A 175 12.53 -9.90 16.06
C GLU A 175 12.14 -8.85 14.99
N ILE A 176 12.58 -9.09 13.76
CA ILE A 176 12.17 -8.34 12.59
C ILE A 176 11.20 -9.20 11.81
N THR A 177 9.95 -8.78 11.77
CA THR A 177 8.89 -9.48 11.04
C THR A 177 8.65 -8.80 9.70
N LEU A 178 8.78 -9.53 8.63
CA LEU A 178 8.58 -9.08 7.26
C LEU A 178 7.34 -9.73 6.67
N PHE A 179 6.54 -8.95 5.93
CA PHE A 179 5.39 -9.48 5.21
C PHE A 179 5.68 -9.45 3.71
N SER A 180 5.70 -10.62 3.08
CA SER A 180 5.99 -10.76 1.64
C SER A 180 4.78 -10.36 0.78
N ASN A 181 4.41 -9.06 0.84
CA ASN A 181 3.41 -8.43 -0.02
C ASN A 181 4.12 -7.48 -1.00
N PHE A 182 4.12 -7.84 -2.28
CA PHE A 182 4.86 -7.13 -3.32
C PHE A 182 3.94 -6.34 -4.27
N ALA A 183 2.78 -5.91 -3.80
CA ALA A 183 1.83 -5.10 -4.58
C ALA A 183 2.41 -3.75 -5.05
N CYS A 184 3.52 -3.30 -4.49
CA CYS A 184 4.22 -2.06 -4.87
C CYS A 184 5.73 -2.29 -4.94
N PRO A 185 6.44 -1.76 -5.98
CA PRO A 185 7.90 -1.86 -6.07
C PRO A 185 8.65 -1.28 -4.86
N VAL A 186 8.12 -0.21 -4.26
CA VAL A 186 8.69 0.37 -3.03
C VAL A 186 8.58 -0.62 -1.86
N SER A 187 7.44 -1.30 -1.70
CA SER A 187 7.27 -2.31 -0.65
C SER A 187 8.20 -3.51 -0.86
N ALA A 188 8.37 -3.93 -2.11
CA ALA A 188 9.30 -5.02 -2.45
C ALA A 188 10.77 -4.63 -2.16
N TYR A 189 11.17 -3.40 -2.49
CA TYR A 189 12.48 -2.84 -2.13
C TYR A 189 12.67 -2.78 -0.61
N MET A 190 11.69 -2.23 0.11
CA MET A 190 11.77 -2.10 1.57
C MET A 190 11.86 -3.45 2.27
N TYR A 191 11.14 -4.46 1.78
CA TYR A 191 11.26 -5.83 2.29
C TYR A 191 12.71 -6.33 2.21
N ASP A 192 13.35 -6.23 1.05
CA ASP A 192 14.72 -6.69 0.86
C ASP A 192 15.73 -5.83 1.66
N LEU A 193 15.50 -4.52 1.77
CA LEU A 193 16.33 -3.62 2.56
C LEU A 193 16.26 -3.94 4.07
N PHE A 194 15.06 -4.14 4.60
CA PHE A 194 14.88 -4.57 5.99
C PHE A 194 15.57 -5.90 6.27
N ASN A 195 15.40 -6.88 5.39
CA ASN A 195 16.05 -8.18 5.51
C ASN A 195 17.58 -8.05 5.52
N LYS A 196 18.15 -7.30 4.55
CA LYS A 196 19.59 -7.02 4.49
C LYS A 196 20.11 -6.39 5.77
N VAL A 197 19.44 -5.35 6.27
CA VAL A 197 19.86 -4.64 7.49
C VAL A 197 19.74 -5.54 8.70
N ALA A 198 18.63 -6.26 8.85
CA ALA A 198 18.40 -7.17 9.96
C ALA A 198 19.47 -8.27 10.02
N CYS A 199 19.79 -8.90 8.87
CA CYS A 199 20.83 -9.93 8.79
C CYS A 199 22.22 -9.40 9.19
N SER A 200 22.50 -8.11 9.05
CA SER A 200 23.79 -7.54 9.45
C SER A 200 24.02 -7.48 10.96
N PHE A 201 22.98 -7.66 11.77
CA PHE A 201 23.08 -7.78 13.24
C PHE A 201 23.41 -9.19 13.74
N GLY A 202 23.48 -10.18 12.84
CA GLY A 202 23.83 -11.55 13.19
C GLY A 202 22.89 -12.15 14.22
N ASP A 203 23.46 -12.74 15.27
CA ASP A 203 22.71 -13.45 16.32
C ASP A 203 21.88 -12.57 17.25
N GLU A 204 22.02 -11.25 17.21
CA GLU A 204 21.25 -10.33 18.04
C GLU A 204 19.80 -10.17 17.56
N VAL A 205 19.55 -10.48 16.29
CA VAL A 205 18.26 -10.28 15.62
C VAL A 205 17.79 -11.60 14.99
N LYS A 206 16.48 -11.85 15.10
CA LYS A 206 15.79 -12.93 14.40
C LYS A 206 14.92 -12.33 13.31
N VAL A 207 15.03 -12.81 12.08
CA VAL A 207 14.13 -12.44 10.98
C VAL A 207 13.04 -13.50 10.85
N VAL A 208 11.79 -13.04 10.75
CA VAL A 208 10.61 -13.89 10.50
C VAL A 208 9.92 -13.39 9.25
N ASP A 209 9.76 -14.26 8.26
CA ASP A 209 8.98 -13.95 7.06
C ASP A 209 7.57 -14.52 7.18
N ILE A 210 6.58 -13.69 6.89
CA ILE A 210 5.16 -14.03 6.88
C ILE A 210 4.64 -13.77 5.48
N ASN A 211 3.97 -14.75 4.90
CA ASN A 211 3.27 -14.54 3.64
C ASN A 211 2.24 -13.42 3.81
N GLY A 212 2.38 -12.34 3.03
CA GLY A 212 1.51 -11.16 3.02
C GLY A 212 0.13 -11.43 2.40
N SER A 213 -0.51 -12.53 2.82
CA SER A 213 -1.83 -12.95 2.36
C SER A 213 -2.97 -12.24 3.09
N LEU A 214 -4.19 -12.36 2.57
CA LEU A 214 -5.40 -11.84 3.21
C LEU A 214 -5.56 -12.39 4.63
N ALA A 215 -5.29 -13.68 4.85
CA ALA A 215 -5.34 -14.30 6.16
C ALA A 215 -4.36 -13.66 7.15
N SER A 216 -3.14 -13.33 6.69
CA SER A 216 -2.13 -12.67 7.52
C SER A 216 -2.53 -11.25 7.88
N VAL A 217 -3.04 -10.48 6.92
CA VAL A 217 -3.53 -9.11 7.17
C VAL A 217 -4.69 -9.13 8.18
N ARG A 218 -5.65 -10.04 8.01
CA ARG A 218 -6.78 -10.20 8.94
C ARG A 218 -6.33 -10.61 10.34
N LYS A 219 -5.28 -11.44 10.44
CA LYS A 219 -4.75 -11.94 11.71
C LYS A 219 -3.91 -10.90 12.43
N TYR A 220 -3.07 -10.16 11.72
CA TYR A 220 -2.04 -9.31 12.33
C TYR A 220 -2.33 -7.81 12.24
N GLY A 221 -3.25 -7.38 11.38
CA GLY A 221 -3.65 -5.98 11.23
C GLY A 221 -2.61 -5.12 10.52
N THR A 222 -1.68 -5.72 9.77
CA THR A 222 -0.67 -4.98 9.01
C THR A 222 -0.07 -5.81 7.89
N THR A 223 0.54 -5.13 6.92
CA THR A 223 1.52 -5.66 5.96
C THR A 223 2.86 -4.92 6.03
N ASP A 224 2.98 -3.96 6.96
CA ASP A 224 4.23 -3.23 7.16
C ASP A 224 5.24 -4.06 7.96
N PRO A 225 6.55 -3.88 7.73
CA PRO A 225 7.58 -4.51 8.53
C PRO A 225 7.47 -4.13 10.02
N LEU A 226 7.66 -5.11 10.90
CA LEU A 226 7.65 -4.89 12.35
C LEU A 226 9.07 -5.02 12.90
N ILE A 227 9.44 -4.11 13.79
CA ILE A 227 10.64 -4.20 14.62
C ILE A 227 10.17 -4.50 16.05
N ASN A 228 10.45 -5.69 16.50
CA ASN A 228 10.04 -6.20 17.82
C ASN A 228 8.52 -6.04 18.08
N GLY A 229 7.71 -6.42 17.08
CA GLY A 229 6.26 -6.36 17.12
C GLY A 229 5.64 -4.96 16.96
N LYS A 230 6.43 -3.93 16.60
CA LYS A 230 5.98 -2.55 16.46
C LYS A 230 6.21 -2.04 15.03
N ILE A 231 5.29 -1.27 14.48
CA ILE A 231 5.52 -0.48 13.27
C ILE A 231 6.30 0.77 13.70
N LYS A 232 7.58 0.86 13.36
CA LYS A 232 8.45 2.01 13.67
C LYS A 232 8.75 2.89 12.47
N ILE A 233 8.51 2.38 11.28
CA ILE A 233 8.84 3.05 10.02
C ILE A 233 7.62 2.94 9.11
N PHE A 234 7.17 4.08 8.62
CA PHE A 234 6.08 4.20 7.66
C PHE A 234 6.64 4.69 6.33
N GLY A 235 6.38 3.93 5.25
CA GLY A 235 6.85 4.28 3.92
C GLY A 235 8.35 4.05 3.70
N PRO A 236 8.95 4.69 2.66
CA PRO A 236 10.35 4.52 2.31
C PRO A 236 11.29 5.05 3.40
N ALA A 237 12.36 4.30 3.68
CA ALA A 237 13.38 4.69 4.64
C ALA A 237 14.78 4.33 4.13
N SER A 238 15.80 5.00 4.67
CA SER A 238 17.19 4.67 4.40
C SER A 238 17.67 3.48 5.22
N GLU A 239 18.75 2.83 4.78
CA GLU A 239 19.44 1.78 5.54
C GLU A 239 19.81 2.26 6.94
N GLU A 240 20.30 3.51 7.07
CA GLU A 240 20.66 4.11 8.36
C GLU A 240 19.47 4.24 9.29
N THR A 241 18.31 4.68 8.78
CA THR A 241 17.07 4.81 9.57
C THR A 241 16.61 3.45 10.11
N ILE A 242 16.64 2.41 9.27
CA ILE A 242 16.26 1.06 9.67
C ILE A 242 17.24 0.53 10.71
N ARG A 243 18.54 0.68 10.49
CA ARG A 243 19.61 0.25 11.40
C ARG A 243 19.46 0.89 12.77
N LYS A 244 19.22 2.21 12.80
CA LYS A 244 18.99 2.94 14.05
C LYS A 244 17.77 2.40 14.81
N ALA A 245 16.65 2.20 14.12
CA ALA A 245 15.43 1.70 14.74
C ALA A 245 15.59 0.28 15.31
N ILE A 246 16.36 -0.58 14.64
CA ILE A 246 16.68 -1.93 15.14
C ILE A 246 17.60 -1.83 16.34
N GLN A 247 18.67 -1.01 16.28
CA GLN A 247 19.61 -0.85 17.39
C GLN A 247 18.91 -0.34 18.66
N GLU A 248 18.01 0.62 18.54
CA GLU A 248 17.20 1.12 19.67
C GLU A 248 16.41 0.00 20.36
N GLU A 249 15.82 -0.93 19.61
CA GLU A 249 15.10 -2.07 20.20
C GLU A 249 16.07 -3.08 20.84
N ILE A 250 17.25 -3.31 20.26
CA ILE A 250 18.29 -4.16 20.87
C ILE A 250 18.72 -3.57 22.21
N ASP A 251 18.97 -2.26 22.26
CA ASP A 251 19.41 -1.58 23.49
C ASP A 251 18.32 -1.61 24.58
N GLN A 252 17.04 -1.49 24.19
CA GLN A 252 15.91 -1.65 25.10
C GLN A 252 15.78 -3.08 25.60
N PHE A 253 15.90 -4.05 24.70
CA PHE A 253 15.83 -5.48 25.03
C PHE A 253 16.90 -5.86 26.06
N LYS A 254 18.17 -5.44 25.84
CA LYS A 254 19.29 -5.70 26.76
C LYS A 254 19.12 -5.07 28.15
N ARG A 255 18.35 -3.98 28.26
CA ARG A 255 18.06 -3.34 29.57
C ARG A 255 16.91 -4.00 30.32
N ALA A 256 16.08 -4.77 29.62
CA ALA A 256 14.90 -5.41 30.20
C ALA A 256 15.19 -6.85 30.69
N VAL A 257 16.35 -7.42 30.34
CA VAL A 257 16.89 -8.71 30.78
C VAL A 257 17.90 -8.48 31.91
#